data_2897d6a3593ebd7ea567bfd2d63b4cac
#
_entry.id   2897d6a3593ebd7ea567bfd2d63b4cac
#
_cell.length_a   1.000
_cell.length_b   1.000
_cell.length_c   1.000
_cell.angle_alpha   90.00
_cell.angle_beta   90.00
_cell.angle_gamma   90.00
#
_symmetry.space_group_name_H-M   'P 1'
#
loop_
_entity.id
_entity.type
_entity.pdbx_description
1 polymer ?
#
loop_
_entity_poly.entity_id
_entity_poly.type
_entity_poly.pdbx_seq_one_letter_code
_entity_poly.pdbx_strand_id
1 'polypeptide(L)'
;MSETYHPPLATSRKSAGLPTARLGTWWVVASEVVIFGGLVVSFVMYRMRHGEIWADQASHTKLYAGALNTFVLLTSSYFAVCAHKAAEVGDGKKAANLLVRTILLGGVFLCVKAYEYTSEILAGYGPKADLFWSFYYTATGLHGFHVVAGMVIMGFVAKDAAKGKFLHR
;
A
#
# COMPACT_ATOMS: atom_id res chain seq x y z
N MET A 1 -34.10 27.67 29.25
CA MET A 1 -33.21 27.35 28.10
C MET A 1 -32.98 25.85 28.15
N SER A 2 -33.64 25.07 27.29
CA SER A 2 -33.48 23.64 27.22
C SER A 2 -32.22 23.35 26.35
N GLU A 3 -31.15 22.87 26.99
CA GLU A 3 -30.03 22.30 26.28
C GLU A 3 -30.52 21.09 25.48
N THR A 4 -30.48 21.19 24.17
CA THR A 4 -30.76 20.06 23.26
C THR A 4 -29.62 19.05 23.39
N TYR A 5 -29.88 17.96 24.08
CA TYR A 5 -28.97 16.81 24.14
C TYR A 5 -28.74 16.24 22.72
N HIS A 6 -27.53 16.41 22.21
CA HIS A 6 -27.09 15.75 20.97
C HIS A 6 -26.38 14.45 21.35
N PRO A 7 -26.97 13.27 21.05
CA PRO A 7 -26.29 12.01 21.30
C PRO A 7 -25.01 11.94 20.47
N PRO A 8 -23.88 11.46 21.06
CA PRO A 8 -22.64 11.32 20.30
C PRO A 8 -22.84 10.35 19.14
N LEU A 9 -22.32 10.70 17.96
CA LEU A 9 -22.37 9.83 16.79
C LEU A 9 -21.80 8.44 17.13
N ALA A 10 -22.35 7.39 16.54
CA ALA A 10 -21.98 6.00 16.83
C ALA A 10 -20.46 5.72 16.69
N THR A 11 -19.78 6.51 15.85
CA THR A 11 -18.33 6.49 15.66
C THR A 11 -17.53 7.00 16.85
N SER A 12 -18.15 7.70 17.82
CA SER A 12 -17.48 8.23 19.02
C SER A 12 -17.59 7.31 20.23
N ARG A 13 -18.25 6.15 20.14
CA ARG A 13 -18.31 5.18 21.22
C ARG A 13 -16.91 4.61 21.49
N LYS A 14 -16.35 4.94 22.64
CA LYS A 14 -15.15 4.29 23.19
C LYS A 14 -15.50 2.84 23.50
N SER A 15 -15.22 1.90 22.60
CA SER A 15 -15.31 0.48 22.90
C SER A 15 -14.12 0.11 23.76
N ALA A 16 -14.34 -0.17 25.06
CA ALA A 16 -13.36 -0.75 26.00
C ALA A 16 -11.95 -0.12 25.96
N GLY A 17 -11.84 1.20 25.79
CA GLY A 17 -10.58 1.93 25.83
C GLY A 17 -9.76 1.96 24.52
N LEU A 18 -10.11 1.16 23.52
CA LEU A 18 -9.45 1.17 22.22
C LEU A 18 -10.28 1.96 21.18
N PRO A 19 -9.69 2.95 20.49
CA PRO A 19 -10.40 3.68 19.44
C PRO A 19 -10.72 2.74 18.26
N THR A 20 -11.97 2.77 17.81
CA THR A 20 -12.50 1.89 16.74
C THR A 20 -11.66 1.94 15.46
N ALA A 21 -11.10 3.11 15.15
CA ALA A 21 -10.19 3.28 13.99
C ALA A 21 -8.90 2.43 14.12
N ARG A 22 -8.34 2.32 15.32
CA ARG A 22 -7.16 1.48 15.57
C ARG A 22 -7.47 -0.01 15.38
N LEU A 23 -8.62 -0.46 15.89
CA LEU A 23 -9.06 -1.85 15.69
C LEU A 23 -9.24 -2.15 14.19
N GLY A 24 -9.89 -1.25 13.43
CA GLY A 24 -10.05 -1.40 11.99
C GLY A 24 -8.71 -1.53 11.26
N THR A 25 -7.72 -0.70 11.60
CA THR A 25 -6.37 -0.77 11.03
C THR A 25 -5.71 -2.12 11.34
N TRP A 26 -5.81 -2.62 12.58
CA TRP A 26 -5.25 -3.92 12.94
C TRP A 26 -5.91 -5.09 12.20
N TRP A 27 -7.23 -5.03 11.98
CA TRP A 27 -7.93 -6.04 11.18
C TRP A 27 -7.45 -6.05 9.72
N VAL A 28 -7.28 -4.87 9.12
CA VAL A 28 -6.73 -4.77 7.76
C VAL A 28 -5.32 -5.35 7.71
N VAL A 29 -4.42 -4.94 8.62
CA VAL A 29 -3.04 -5.47 8.65
C VAL A 29 -3.02 -6.99 8.84
N ALA A 30 -3.86 -7.53 9.72
CA ALA A 30 -3.97 -8.97 9.94
C ALA A 30 -4.41 -9.71 8.68
N SER A 31 -5.41 -9.21 7.95
CA SER A 31 -5.86 -9.79 6.68
C SER A 31 -4.75 -9.77 5.61
N GLU A 32 -3.99 -8.68 5.51
CA GLU A 32 -2.86 -8.57 4.58
C GLU A 32 -1.75 -9.58 4.89
N VAL A 33 -1.41 -9.75 6.18
CA VAL A 33 -0.43 -10.75 6.60
C VAL A 33 -0.85 -12.16 6.19
N VAL A 34 -2.14 -12.49 6.32
CA VAL A 34 -2.66 -13.81 5.89
C VAL A 34 -2.59 -13.97 4.37
N ILE A 35 -3.05 -12.97 3.61
CA ILE A 35 -3.09 -13.03 2.15
C ILE A 35 -1.67 -13.11 1.56
N PHE A 36 -0.81 -12.14 1.89
CA PHE A 36 0.55 -12.09 1.36
C PHE A 36 1.44 -13.20 1.96
N GLY A 37 1.25 -13.54 3.23
CA GLY A 37 1.94 -14.66 3.87
C GLY A 37 1.61 -15.98 3.18
N GLY A 38 0.34 -16.25 2.88
CA GLY A 38 -0.10 -17.42 2.12
C GLY A 38 0.52 -17.47 0.72
N LEU A 39 0.56 -16.33 0.00
CA LEU A 39 1.22 -16.24 -1.30
C LEU A 39 2.72 -16.55 -1.23
N VAL A 40 3.43 -15.95 -0.26
CA VAL A 40 4.89 -16.18 -0.07
C VAL A 40 5.18 -17.62 0.29
N VAL A 41 4.42 -18.22 1.21
CA VAL A 41 4.58 -19.64 1.59
C VAL A 41 4.35 -20.54 0.37
N SER A 42 3.29 -20.29 -0.39
CA SER A 42 3.00 -21.06 -1.61
C SER A 42 4.13 -20.92 -2.63
N PHE A 43 4.64 -19.71 -2.86
CA PHE A 43 5.77 -19.44 -3.75
C PHE A 43 7.02 -20.21 -3.32
N VAL A 44 7.37 -20.18 -2.02
CA VAL A 44 8.52 -20.90 -1.48
C VAL A 44 8.38 -22.40 -1.64
N MET A 45 7.20 -22.97 -1.36
CA MET A 45 6.93 -24.39 -1.53
C MET A 45 7.11 -24.86 -2.99
N TYR A 46 6.60 -24.09 -3.95
CA TYR A 46 6.77 -24.38 -5.38
C TYR A 46 8.23 -24.23 -5.81
N ARG A 47 8.92 -23.20 -5.35
CA ARG A 47 10.36 -23.01 -5.61
C ARG A 47 11.20 -24.17 -5.10
N MET A 48 10.88 -24.72 -3.93
CA MET A 48 11.60 -25.88 -3.39
C MET A 48 11.40 -27.15 -4.21
N ARG A 49 10.24 -27.28 -4.87
CA ARG A 49 9.92 -28.46 -5.70
C ARG A 49 10.44 -28.36 -7.14
N HIS A 50 10.57 -27.14 -7.68
CA HIS A 50 10.92 -26.89 -9.09
C HIS A 50 12.08 -25.88 -9.21
N GLY A 51 13.12 -26.05 -8.39
CA GLY A 51 14.17 -25.04 -8.19
C GLY A 51 14.89 -24.59 -9.46
N GLU A 52 15.20 -25.51 -10.38
CA GLU A 52 15.93 -25.20 -11.63
C GLU A 52 15.06 -24.34 -12.56
N ILE A 53 13.81 -24.75 -12.82
CA ILE A 53 12.86 -24.02 -13.66
C ILE A 53 12.60 -22.63 -13.06
N TRP A 54 12.46 -22.55 -11.72
CA TRP A 54 12.20 -21.32 -11.01
C TRP A 54 13.36 -20.32 -11.07
N ALA A 55 14.61 -20.82 -11.01
CA ALA A 55 15.82 -20.00 -11.14
C ALA A 55 15.98 -19.43 -12.55
N ASP A 56 15.71 -20.25 -13.57
CA ASP A 56 15.72 -19.82 -14.96
C ASP A 56 14.69 -18.70 -15.21
N GLN A 57 13.44 -18.91 -14.87
CA GLN A 57 12.38 -17.91 -15.02
C GLN A 57 12.64 -16.63 -14.23
N ALA A 58 13.20 -16.72 -13.02
CA ALA A 58 13.57 -15.58 -12.22
C ALA A 58 14.67 -14.73 -12.87
N SER A 59 15.55 -15.32 -13.68
CA SER A 59 16.63 -14.62 -14.40
C SER A 59 16.09 -13.63 -15.44
N HIS A 60 14.89 -13.86 -15.96
CA HIS A 60 14.23 -13.00 -16.93
C HIS A 60 13.54 -11.79 -16.29
N THR A 61 13.43 -11.74 -14.96
CA THR A 61 12.87 -10.57 -14.26
C THR A 61 13.87 -9.42 -14.21
N LYS A 62 13.37 -8.19 -14.35
CA LYS A 62 14.23 -6.99 -14.36
C LYS A 62 14.61 -6.57 -12.92
N LEU A 63 15.72 -7.11 -12.42
CA LEU A 63 16.22 -6.85 -11.05
C LEU A 63 16.37 -5.34 -10.77
N TYR A 64 16.87 -4.56 -11.73
CA TYR A 64 17.04 -3.11 -11.58
C TYR A 64 15.71 -2.38 -11.42
N ALA A 65 14.66 -2.78 -12.11
CA ALA A 65 13.32 -2.21 -11.95
C ALA A 65 12.75 -2.50 -10.55
N GLY A 66 12.95 -3.72 -10.06
CA GLY A 66 12.56 -4.11 -8.70
C GLY A 66 13.31 -3.31 -7.63
N ALA A 67 14.64 -3.13 -7.77
CA ALA A 67 15.45 -2.35 -6.86
C ALA A 67 15.03 -0.88 -6.85
N LEU A 68 14.82 -0.27 -8.03
CA LEU A 68 14.33 1.10 -8.16
C LEU A 68 12.97 1.26 -7.48
N ASN A 69 12.03 0.35 -7.73
CA ASN A 69 10.72 0.37 -7.12
C ASN A 69 10.78 0.25 -5.60
N THR A 70 11.68 -0.58 -5.07
CA THR A 70 11.89 -0.69 -3.62
C THR A 70 12.37 0.64 -3.03
N PHE A 71 13.33 1.30 -3.69
CA PHE A 71 13.83 2.62 -3.25
C PHE A 71 12.73 3.69 -3.28
N VAL A 72 11.91 3.72 -4.35
CA VAL A 72 10.76 4.63 -4.48
C VAL A 72 9.78 4.43 -3.35
N LEU A 73 9.42 3.17 -3.01
CA LEU A 73 8.47 2.87 -1.94
C LEU A 73 9.04 3.18 -0.55
N LEU A 74 10.33 2.93 -0.29
CA LEU A 74 10.98 3.31 0.97
C LEU A 74 10.96 4.84 1.16
N THR A 75 11.26 5.59 0.11
CA THR A 75 11.19 7.06 0.12
C THR A 75 9.75 7.55 0.34
N SER A 76 8.78 6.92 -0.30
CA SER A 76 7.35 7.19 -0.11
C SER A 76 6.92 6.96 1.34
N SER A 77 7.34 5.84 1.93
CA SER A 77 7.08 5.52 3.35
C SER A 77 7.69 6.56 4.30
N TYR A 78 8.90 7.03 4.02
CA TYR A 78 9.53 8.11 4.79
C TYR A 78 8.69 9.39 4.77
N PHE A 79 8.19 9.82 3.60
CA PHE A 79 7.31 10.99 3.52
C PHE A 79 5.99 10.80 4.25
N ALA A 80 5.41 9.58 4.25
CA ALA A 80 4.21 9.28 5.00
C ALA A 80 4.42 9.44 6.52
N VAL A 81 5.56 8.97 7.05
CA VAL A 81 5.94 9.17 8.46
C VAL A 81 6.13 10.65 8.79
N CYS A 82 6.79 11.40 7.91
CA CYS A 82 6.96 12.84 8.07
C CYS A 82 5.63 13.59 8.04
N ALA A 83 4.67 13.14 7.21
CA ALA A 83 3.33 13.69 7.16
C ALA A 83 2.57 13.48 8.48
N HIS A 84 2.69 12.28 9.06
CA HIS A 84 2.10 11.97 10.37
C HIS A 84 2.66 12.88 11.46
N LYS A 85 3.98 13.05 11.54
CA LYS A 85 4.62 13.98 12.49
C LYS A 85 4.17 15.43 12.30
N ALA A 86 4.03 15.89 11.04
CA ALA A 86 3.54 17.23 10.77
C ALA A 86 2.08 17.41 11.23
N ALA A 87 1.25 16.39 11.09
CA ALA A 87 -0.13 16.38 11.57
C ALA A 87 -0.20 16.41 13.11
N GLU A 88 0.69 15.70 13.82
CA GLU A 88 0.77 15.72 15.29
C GLU A 88 1.08 17.12 15.85
N VAL A 89 1.93 17.88 15.15
CA VAL A 89 2.30 19.27 15.52
C VAL A 89 1.24 20.28 15.08
N GLY A 90 0.17 19.84 14.40
CA GLY A 90 -0.91 20.70 13.94
C GLY A 90 -0.65 21.42 12.62
N ASP A 91 0.45 21.12 11.91
CA ASP A 91 0.76 21.70 10.59
C ASP A 91 0.07 20.91 9.46
N GLY A 92 -1.24 21.15 9.30
CA GLY A 92 -2.06 20.46 8.31
C GLY A 92 -1.62 20.72 6.85
N LYS A 93 -1.08 21.90 6.55
CA LYS A 93 -0.61 22.23 5.19
C LYS A 93 0.65 21.42 4.83
N LYS A 94 1.58 21.33 5.76
CA LYS A 94 2.80 20.54 5.59
C LYS A 94 2.48 19.05 5.50
N ALA A 95 1.58 18.54 6.35
CA ALA A 95 1.10 17.17 6.30
C ALA A 95 0.47 16.84 4.94
N ALA A 96 -0.43 17.69 4.43
CA ALA A 96 -1.05 17.53 3.11
C ALA A 96 -0.01 17.48 1.98
N ASN A 97 0.97 18.39 1.98
CA ASN A 97 2.02 18.43 0.96
C ASN A 97 2.88 17.16 0.96
N LEU A 98 3.23 16.64 2.14
CA LEU A 98 3.99 15.40 2.29
C LEU A 98 3.19 14.18 1.83
N LEU A 99 1.88 14.13 2.11
CA LEU A 99 0.98 13.08 1.60
C LEU A 99 0.87 13.12 0.07
N VAL A 100 0.80 14.31 -0.54
CA VAL A 100 0.80 14.44 -2.01
C VAL A 100 2.09 13.89 -2.60
N ARG A 101 3.27 14.17 -2.00
CA ARG A 101 4.54 13.60 -2.44
C ARG A 101 4.55 12.07 -2.32
N THR A 102 3.98 11.52 -1.26
CA THR A 102 3.81 10.07 -1.08
C THR A 102 2.97 9.47 -2.21
N ILE A 103 1.85 10.11 -2.57
CA ILE A 103 0.97 9.69 -3.67
C ILE A 103 1.70 9.75 -5.02
N LEU A 104 2.46 10.82 -5.29
CA LEU A 104 3.23 10.95 -6.52
C LEU A 104 4.27 9.83 -6.67
N LEU A 105 4.97 9.47 -5.60
CA LEU A 105 5.92 8.35 -5.61
C LEU A 105 5.20 7.00 -5.80
N GLY A 106 4.01 6.82 -5.22
CA GLY A 106 3.14 5.68 -5.53
C GLY A 106 2.77 5.60 -7.01
N GLY A 107 2.49 6.75 -7.65
CA GLY A 107 2.27 6.85 -9.09
C GLY A 107 3.49 6.45 -9.91
N VAL A 108 4.69 6.91 -9.52
CA VAL A 108 5.95 6.49 -10.16
C VAL A 108 6.14 4.97 -10.07
N PHE A 109 5.90 4.38 -8.91
CA PHE A 109 5.92 2.93 -8.73
C PHE A 109 5.01 2.21 -9.72
N LEU A 110 3.76 2.66 -9.86
CA LEU A 110 2.78 2.04 -10.77
C LEU A 110 3.20 2.20 -12.25
N CYS A 111 3.77 3.35 -12.64
CA CYS A 111 4.29 3.56 -13.99
C CYS A 111 5.46 2.62 -14.31
N VAL A 112 6.41 2.44 -13.38
CA VAL A 112 7.52 1.49 -13.55
C VAL A 112 6.99 0.07 -13.66
N LYS A 113 6.01 -0.33 -12.83
CA LYS A 113 5.38 -1.65 -12.92
C LYS A 113 4.60 -1.87 -14.20
N ALA A 114 3.87 -0.88 -14.68
CA ALA A 114 3.18 -0.95 -15.95
C ALA A 114 4.16 -1.15 -17.13
N TYR A 115 5.28 -0.41 -17.12
CA TYR A 115 6.35 -0.59 -18.13
C TYR A 115 6.95 -1.99 -18.06
N GLU A 116 7.27 -2.49 -16.85
CA GLU A 116 7.81 -3.83 -16.61
C GLU A 116 6.87 -4.90 -17.16
N TYR A 117 5.58 -4.86 -16.76
CA TYR A 117 4.55 -5.80 -17.24
C TYR A 117 4.41 -5.80 -18.77
N THR A 118 4.34 -4.61 -19.38
CA THR A 118 4.21 -4.50 -20.82
C THR A 118 5.41 -5.14 -21.53
N SER A 119 6.62 -4.91 -21.03
CA SER A 119 7.84 -5.46 -21.63
C SER A 119 7.94 -6.98 -21.46
N GLU A 120 7.51 -7.54 -20.34
CA GLU A 120 7.52 -8.99 -20.06
C GLU A 120 6.46 -9.71 -20.90
N ILE A 121 5.25 -9.15 -20.99
CA ILE A 121 4.17 -9.69 -21.84
C ILE A 121 4.56 -9.70 -23.31
N LEU A 122 5.17 -8.63 -23.81
CA LEU A 122 5.67 -8.56 -25.20
C LEU A 122 6.81 -9.54 -25.47
N ALA A 123 7.61 -9.89 -24.46
CA ALA A 123 8.65 -10.92 -24.54
C ALA A 123 8.08 -12.36 -24.45
N GLY A 124 6.77 -12.52 -24.30
CA GLY A 124 6.10 -13.83 -24.19
C GLY A 124 5.93 -14.35 -22.77
N TYR A 125 6.40 -13.63 -21.76
CA TYR A 125 6.30 -13.99 -20.33
C TYR A 125 5.01 -13.47 -19.69
N GLY A 126 3.87 -13.82 -20.28
CA GLY A 126 2.56 -13.41 -19.74
C GLY A 126 2.11 -14.24 -18.53
N PRO A 127 0.99 -13.85 -17.86
CA PRO A 127 0.50 -14.52 -16.65
C PRO A 127 0.11 -16.00 -16.86
N LYS A 128 -0.03 -16.46 -18.10
CA LYS A 128 -0.36 -17.86 -18.48
C LYS A 128 0.83 -18.60 -19.05
N ALA A 129 2.01 -18.00 -19.13
CA ALA A 129 3.20 -18.60 -19.74
C ALA A 129 3.72 -19.76 -18.90
N ASP A 130 3.79 -19.59 -17.56
CA ASP A 130 4.22 -20.60 -16.61
C ASP A 130 3.66 -20.30 -15.21
N LEU A 131 3.75 -21.28 -14.30
CA LEU A 131 3.31 -21.15 -12.92
C LEU A 131 4.06 -20.05 -12.17
N PHE A 132 5.37 -19.88 -12.43
CA PHE A 132 6.17 -18.79 -11.87
C PHE A 132 5.55 -17.43 -12.21
N TRP A 133 5.22 -17.18 -13.48
CA TRP A 133 4.64 -15.94 -13.94
C TRP A 133 3.23 -15.72 -13.40
N SER A 134 2.43 -16.79 -13.24
CA SER A 134 1.14 -16.72 -12.56
C SER A 134 1.27 -16.21 -11.12
N PHE A 135 2.22 -16.73 -10.34
CA PHE A 135 2.51 -16.25 -8.98
C PHE A 135 3.04 -14.82 -8.97
N TYR A 136 3.97 -14.50 -9.87
CA TYR A 136 4.56 -13.18 -10.00
C TYR A 136 3.49 -12.11 -10.26
N TYR A 137 2.65 -12.29 -11.28
CA TYR A 137 1.61 -11.34 -11.62
C TYR A 137 0.51 -11.26 -10.55
N THR A 138 0.17 -12.38 -9.91
CA THR A 138 -0.84 -12.39 -8.84
C THR A 138 -0.32 -11.61 -7.62
N ALA A 139 0.88 -11.90 -7.15
CA ALA A 139 1.44 -11.24 -5.98
C ALA A 139 1.69 -9.75 -6.21
N THR A 140 2.32 -9.41 -7.34
CA THR A 140 2.64 -8.02 -7.66
C THR A 140 1.42 -7.21 -8.09
N GLY A 141 0.44 -7.83 -8.75
CA GLY A 141 -0.84 -7.21 -9.11
C GLY A 141 -1.70 -6.91 -7.88
N LEU A 142 -1.80 -7.86 -6.95
CA LEU A 142 -2.48 -7.65 -5.67
C LEU A 142 -1.81 -6.53 -4.87
N HIS A 143 -0.48 -6.51 -4.81
CA HIS A 143 0.26 -5.42 -4.19
C HIS A 143 -0.01 -4.07 -4.88
N GLY A 144 -0.01 -4.03 -6.21
CA GLY A 144 -0.35 -2.83 -6.99
C GLY A 144 -1.75 -2.31 -6.67
N PHE A 145 -2.73 -3.21 -6.54
CA PHE A 145 -4.09 -2.85 -6.11
C PHE A 145 -4.10 -2.18 -4.73
N HIS A 146 -3.34 -2.71 -3.76
CA HIS A 146 -3.23 -2.13 -2.43
C HIS A 146 -2.54 -0.75 -2.45
N VAL A 147 -1.54 -0.57 -3.31
CA VAL A 147 -0.91 0.75 -3.51
C VAL A 147 -1.93 1.76 -4.04
N VAL A 148 -2.74 1.40 -5.02
CA VAL A 148 -3.81 2.28 -5.55
C VAL A 148 -4.84 2.60 -4.47
N ALA A 149 -5.32 1.61 -3.72
CA ALA A 149 -6.26 1.83 -2.61
C ALA A 149 -5.67 2.76 -1.55
N GLY A 150 -4.40 2.56 -1.16
CA GLY A 150 -3.68 3.43 -0.24
C GLY A 150 -3.55 4.87 -0.75
N MET A 151 -3.23 5.05 -2.05
CA MET A 151 -3.16 6.37 -2.68
C MET A 151 -4.51 7.10 -2.64
N VAL A 152 -5.61 6.41 -2.89
CA VAL A 152 -6.97 6.97 -2.82
C VAL A 152 -7.28 7.43 -1.39
N ILE A 153 -7.04 6.57 -0.39
CA ILE A 153 -7.26 6.91 1.03
C ILE A 153 -6.40 8.10 1.44
N MET A 154 -5.11 8.09 1.11
CA MET A 154 -4.20 9.21 1.40
C MET A 154 -4.62 10.50 0.71
N GLY A 155 -5.22 10.43 -0.48
CA GLY A 155 -5.77 11.58 -1.19
C GLY A 155 -6.93 12.25 -0.42
N PHE A 156 -7.85 11.47 0.12
CA PHE A 156 -8.91 11.98 0.99
C PHE A 156 -8.35 12.59 2.27
N VAL A 157 -7.41 11.92 2.92
CA VAL A 157 -6.75 12.42 4.13
C VAL A 157 -5.99 13.73 3.85
N ALA A 158 -5.24 13.83 2.75
CA ALA A 158 -4.53 15.03 2.36
C ALA A 158 -5.48 16.21 2.11
N LYS A 159 -6.62 15.97 1.47
CA LYS A 159 -7.66 16.97 1.23
C LYS A 159 -8.26 17.50 2.55
N ASP A 160 -8.52 16.61 3.50
CA ASP A 160 -9.07 16.99 4.80
C ASP A 160 -8.03 17.69 5.69
N ALA A 161 -6.75 17.27 5.62
CA ALA A 161 -5.62 17.93 6.28
C ALA A 161 -5.42 19.37 5.77
N ALA A 162 -5.50 19.57 4.44
CA ALA A 162 -5.39 20.88 3.83
C ALA A 162 -6.53 21.84 4.27
N LYS A 163 -7.71 21.30 4.60
CA LYS A 163 -8.86 22.06 5.11
C LYS A 163 -8.80 22.33 6.62
N GLY A 164 -7.76 21.90 7.31
CA GLY A 164 -7.59 22.09 8.75
C GLY A 164 -8.53 21.27 9.63
N LYS A 165 -9.23 20.27 9.09
CA LYS A 165 -10.19 19.47 9.87
C LYS A 165 -9.58 18.65 11.01
N PHE A 166 -8.25 18.40 10.99
CA PHE A 166 -7.54 17.64 12.01
C PHE A 166 -6.97 18.50 13.16
N LEU A 167 -7.10 19.84 13.07
CA LEU A 167 -6.55 20.78 14.07
C LEU A 167 -7.43 20.91 15.33
N HIS A 168 -8.57 20.24 15.38
CA HIS A 168 -9.56 20.38 16.46
C HIS A 168 -9.84 19.07 17.22
N ARG A 169 -8.86 18.16 17.29
CA ARG A 169 -9.00 16.96 18.12
C ARG A 169 -7.82 16.77 19.03
#